data_56ab53051792c2e90387b2f5e28d4b9b
#
_entry.id   56ab53051792c2e90387b2f5e28d4b9b
#
_cell.length_a   1.000
_cell.length_b   1.000
_cell.length_c   1.000
_cell.angle_alpha   90.00
_cell.angle_beta   90.00
_cell.angle_gamma   90.00
#
_symmetry.space_group_name_H-M   'P 1'
#
loop_
_entity.id
_entity.type
_entity.pdbx_description
1 polymer ?
#
loop_
_entity_poly.entity_id
_entity_poly.type
_entity_poly.pdbx_seq_one_letter_code
_entity_poly.pdbx_strand_id
1 'polypeptide(L)'
;MAILLIRHGETLGNRNRIIQVAETPLSDRGLEQAGRLGQRLSSAPIKEIWTSHLSRARMTADAVERTTGASLREVPDLEERNLGALRGTAYADLDFDPFMPGYAPPEGETWEVFHDRVDRTWEKIERHWVDQFSKGSPDEHFAVVSHGLFLRVLIERILLSPEQLETHGNENGEIVIANTALTVVAPGATGAAATEHRVELIACTAHLHGDTAHDANSIVGI
;
A
#
# COMPACT_ATOMS: atom_id res chain seq x y z
N MET A 1 -14.01 0.30 12.10
CA MET A 1 -12.74 1.08 11.88
C MET A 1 -11.70 0.18 11.26
N ALA A 2 -11.03 0.63 10.20
CA ALA A 2 -9.98 -0.16 9.54
C ALA A 2 -8.87 0.75 8.99
N ILE A 3 -7.68 0.16 8.80
CA ILE A 3 -6.58 0.74 8.04
C ILE A 3 -6.66 0.19 6.62
N LEU A 4 -6.72 1.08 5.64
CA LEU A 4 -6.81 0.77 4.21
C LEU A 4 -5.43 0.94 3.58
N LEU A 5 -4.75 -0.16 3.27
CA LEU A 5 -3.44 -0.14 2.61
C LEU A 5 -3.64 -0.21 1.10
N ILE A 6 -3.11 0.76 0.37
CA ILE A 6 -3.37 0.97 -1.05
C ILE A 6 -2.05 1.10 -1.81
N ARG A 7 -1.86 0.30 -2.87
CA ARG A 7 -0.76 0.53 -3.81
C ARG A 7 -1.14 1.62 -4.81
N HIS A 8 -0.17 2.45 -5.22
CA HIS A 8 -0.36 3.43 -6.29
C HIS A 8 -0.82 2.81 -7.61
N GLY A 9 -1.49 3.61 -8.47
CA GLY A 9 -1.92 3.23 -9.81
C GLY A 9 -0.75 2.95 -10.76
N GLU A 10 -1.06 2.39 -11.96
CA GLU A 10 -0.05 2.06 -12.96
C GLU A 10 0.75 3.29 -13.40
N THR A 11 2.04 3.08 -13.66
CA THR A 11 2.94 4.03 -14.31
C THR A 11 3.50 3.43 -15.61
N LEU A 12 4.06 4.25 -16.49
CA LEU A 12 4.80 3.73 -17.64
C LEU A 12 6.02 2.90 -17.20
N GLY A 13 6.62 3.23 -16.03
CA GLY A 13 7.69 2.42 -15.44
C GLY A 13 7.23 1.01 -15.05
N ASN A 14 6.01 0.85 -14.50
CA ASN A 14 5.45 -0.47 -14.25
C ASN A 14 5.25 -1.27 -15.54
N ARG A 15 4.63 -0.64 -16.56
CA ARG A 15 4.35 -1.27 -17.85
C ARG A 15 5.63 -1.67 -18.59
N ASN A 16 6.63 -0.81 -18.60
CA ASN A 16 7.89 -1.02 -19.32
C ASN A 16 8.97 -1.72 -18.48
N ARG A 17 8.63 -2.12 -17.25
CA ARG A 17 9.56 -2.77 -16.32
C ARG A 17 10.85 -1.96 -16.12
N ILE A 18 10.69 -0.67 -15.76
CA ILE A 18 11.78 0.25 -15.46
C ILE A 18 11.78 0.56 -13.96
N ILE A 19 12.95 0.56 -13.34
CA ILE A 19 13.14 1.01 -11.95
C ILE A 19 12.86 2.52 -11.90
N GLN A 20 11.82 2.91 -11.17
CA GLN A 20 11.24 4.23 -11.30
C GLN A 20 12.00 5.28 -10.48
N VAL A 21 12.13 6.47 -11.06
CA VAL A 21 12.54 7.69 -10.34
C VAL A 21 11.38 8.25 -9.50
N ALA A 22 11.68 9.19 -8.60
CA ALA A 22 10.70 9.75 -7.67
C ALA A 22 9.52 10.46 -8.39
N GLU A 23 9.84 11.18 -9.44
CA GLU A 23 8.93 12.03 -10.23
C GLU A 23 8.04 11.26 -11.20
N THR A 24 8.22 9.93 -11.34
CA THR A 24 7.43 9.11 -12.27
C THR A 24 5.94 9.24 -11.95
N PRO A 25 5.11 9.82 -12.87
CA PRO A 25 3.69 10.00 -12.66
C PRO A 25 2.90 8.72 -12.97
N LEU A 26 1.61 8.74 -12.69
CA LEU A 26 0.67 7.73 -13.20
C LEU A 26 0.60 7.79 -14.72
N SER A 27 0.39 6.62 -15.35
CA SER A 27 -0.02 6.52 -16.76
C SER A 27 -1.50 6.88 -16.89
N ASP A 28 -2.01 7.07 -18.14
CA ASP A 28 -3.43 7.29 -18.37
C ASP A 28 -4.28 6.17 -17.74
N ARG A 29 -3.84 4.92 -17.89
CA ARG A 29 -4.47 3.78 -17.23
C ARG A 29 -4.39 3.88 -15.71
N GLY A 30 -3.25 4.33 -15.16
CA GLY A 30 -3.11 4.55 -13.72
C GLY A 30 -4.04 5.62 -13.19
N LEU A 31 -4.30 6.68 -13.95
CA LEU A 31 -5.30 7.71 -13.63
C LEU A 31 -6.72 7.13 -13.60
N GLU A 32 -7.07 6.29 -14.58
CA GLU A 32 -8.35 5.57 -14.57
C GLU A 32 -8.48 4.63 -13.36
N GLN A 33 -7.44 3.87 -13.06
CA GLN A 33 -7.42 2.97 -11.90
C GLN A 33 -7.62 3.75 -10.59
N ALA A 34 -6.90 4.86 -10.40
CA ALA A 34 -7.03 5.72 -9.24
C ALA A 34 -8.43 6.35 -9.15
N GLY A 35 -9.03 6.75 -10.28
CA GLY A 35 -10.41 7.25 -10.34
C GLY A 35 -11.44 6.19 -9.91
N ARG A 36 -11.30 4.94 -10.40
CA ARG A 36 -12.17 3.83 -10.01
C ARG A 36 -12.02 3.47 -8.52
N LEU A 37 -10.79 3.49 -8.01
CA LEU A 37 -10.54 3.32 -6.57
C LEU A 37 -11.22 4.41 -5.75
N GLY A 38 -11.06 5.69 -6.14
CA GLY A 38 -11.74 6.81 -5.49
C GLY A 38 -13.26 6.64 -5.50
N GLN A 39 -13.84 6.21 -6.62
CA GLN A 39 -15.27 5.92 -6.71
C GLN A 39 -15.70 4.78 -5.79
N ARG A 40 -14.94 3.68 -5.70
CA ARG A 40 -15.18 2.58 -4.77
C ARG A 40 -15.19 3.06 -3.32
N LEU A 41 -14.30 3.96 -2.98
CA LEU A 41 -14.13 4.46 -1.61
C LEU A 41 -15.01 5.67 -1.28
N SER A 42 -15.78 6.20 -2.24
CA SER A 42 -16.55 7.45 -2.07
C SER A 42 -17.59 7.42 -0.96
N SER A 43 -18.12 6.24 -0.62
CA SER A 43 -19.05 6.05 0.50
C SER A 43 -18.37 5.63 1.81
N ALA A 44 -17.08 5.31 1.76
CA ALA A 44 -16.33 4.93 2.95
C ALA A 44 -15.96 6.21 3.74
N PRO A 45 -16.23 6.28 5.05
CA PRO A 45 -15.93 7.45 5.87
C PRO A 45 -14.43 7.52 6.20
N ILE A 46 -13.62 7.76 5.16
CA ILE A 46 -12.17 7.94 5.31
C ILE A 46 -11.92 9.34 5.88
N LYS A 47 -11.29 9.40 7.02
CA LYS A 47 -11.00 10.66 7.72
C LYS A 47 -9.65 11.25 7.32
N GLU A 48 -8.65 10.40 7.15
CA GLU A 48 -7.28 10.82 6.86
C GLU A 48 -6.60 9.84 5.90
N ILE A 49 -5.75 10.39 5.03
CA ILE A 49 -4.93 9.64 4.07
C ILE A 49 -3.46 9.99 4.32
N TRP A 50 -2.63 8.99 4.63
CA TRP A 50 -1.19 9.15 4.53
C TRP A 50 -0.70 8.61 3.20
N THR A 51 0.19 9.34 2.56
CA THR A 51 0.74 8.93 1.26
C THR A 51 2.25 9.09 1.21
N SER A 52 2.90 8.21 0.48
CA SER A 52 4.27 8.45 0.05
C SER A 52 4.36 9.76 -0.74
N HIS A 53 5.47 10.47 -0.60
CA HIS A 53 5.75 11.72 -1.34
C HIS A 53 6.04 11.49 -2.84
N LEU A 54 6.26 10.24 -3.28
CA LEU A 54 6.54 9.92 -4.68
C LEU A 54 5.31 10.19 -5.56
N SER A 55 5.49 10.87 -6.69
CA SER A 55 4.42 11.40 -7.56
C SER A 55 3.27 10.43 -7.80
N ARG A 56 3.56 9.19 -8.15
CA ARG A 56 2.55 8.15 -8.43
C ARG A 56 1.65 7.81 -7.24
N ALA A 57 2.21 7.78 -6.04
CA ALA A 57 1.44 7.54 -4.82
C ALA A 57 0.60 8.77 -4.46
N ARG A 58 1.19 9.96 -4.53
CA ARG A 58 0.49 11.23 -4.31
C ARG A 58 -0.70 11.39 -5.26
N MET A 59 -0.51 11.18 -6.57
CA MET A 59 -1.60 11.27 -7.56
C MET A 59 -2.73 10.26 -7.30
N THR A 60 -2.40 9.07 -6.79
CA THR A 60 -3.40 8.07 -6.40
C THR A 60 -4.16 8.54 -5.17
N ALA A 61 -3.48 9.05 -4.16
CA ALA A 61 -4.08 9.59 -2.95
C ALA A 61 -4.99 10.81 -3.25
N ASP A 62 -4.58 11.70 -4.16
CA ASP A 62 -5.39 12.84 -4.62
C ASP A 62 -6.73 12.39 -5.24
N ALA A 63 -6.74 11.24 -5.94
CA ALA A 63 -7.98 10.71 -6.50
C ALA A 63 -8.94 10.22 -5.40
N VAL A 64 -8.43 9.61 -4.34
CA VAL A 64 -9.22 9.20 -3.18
C VAL A 64 -9.67 10.42 -2.37
N GLU A 65 -8.79 11.39 -2.10
CA GLU A 65 -9.11 12.65 -1.41
C GLU A 65 -10.28 13.36 -2.07
N ARG A 66 -10.27 13.52 -3.40
CA ARG A 66 -11.33 14.20 -4.16
C ARG A 66 -12.71 13.58 -3.99
N THR A 67 -12.80 12.27 -3.77
CA THR A 67 -14.08 11.57 -3.66
C THR A 67 -14.57 11.40 -2.22
N THR A 68 -13.65 11.41 -1.27
CA THR A 68 -13.97 11.17 0.15
C THR A 68 -13.95 12.44 1.00
N GLY A 69 -13.22 13.49 0.57
CA GLY A 69 -12.98 14.70 1.35
C GLY A 69 -12.03 14.50 2.53
N ALA A 70 -11.34 13.36 2.60
CA ALA A 70 -10.39 13.05 3.66
C ALA A 70 -9.21 14.03 3.67
N SER A 71 -8.64 14.32 4.85
CA SER A 71 -7.40 15.10 4.94
C SER A 71 -6.22 14.27 4.42
N LEU A 72 -5.29 14.91 3.68
CA LEU A 72 -4.15 14.22 3.07
C LEU A 72 -2.84 14.71 3.65
N ARG A 73 -1.95 13.76 4.01
CA ARG A 73 -0.62 14.02 4.56
C ARG A 73 0.45 13.20 3.84
N GLU A 74 1.53 13.85 3.44
CA GLU A 74 2.71 13.15 2.94
C GLU A 74 3.58 12.63 4.09
N VAL A 75 3.99 11.36 3.96
CA VAL A 75 4.87 10.66 4.90
C VAL A 75 6.00 10.02 4.09
N PRO A 76 7.20 10.61 4.10
CA PRO A 76 8.34 10.13 3.29
C PRO A 76 8.69 8.65 3.55
N ASP A 77 8.57 8.19 4.79
CA ASP A 77 8.88 6.80 5.16
C ASP A 77 8.00 5.75 4.44
N LEU A 78 6.90 6.17 3.78
CA LEU A 78 6.04 5.31 2.95
C LEU A 78 6.57 5.10 1.52
N GLU A 79 7.76 5.60 1.18
CA GLU A 79 8.33 5.41 -0.15
C GLU A 79 8.68 3.95 -0.46
N GLU A 80 8.84 3.64 -1.76
CA GLU A 80 9.33 2.35 -2.22
C GLU A 80 10.80 2.14 -1.80
N ARG A 81 11.27 0.88 -1.80
CA ARG A 81 12.69 0.60 -1.57
C ARG A 81 13.54 1.43 -2.52
N ASN A 82 14.46 2.18 -1.94
CA ASN A 82 15.37 3.00 -2.71
C ASN A 82 16.43 2.12 -3.40
N LEU A 83 16.33 1.99 -4.71
CA LEU A 83 17.31 1.26 -5.52
C LEU A 83 18.46 2.14 -6.04
N GLY A 84 18.61 3.37 -5.53
CA GLY A 84 19.75 4.26 -5.72
C GLY A 84 20.08 4.50 -7.19
N ALA A 85 21.32 4.22 -7.56
CA ALA A 85 21.86 4.42 -8.91
C ALA A 85 21.19 3.54 -9.99
N LEU A 86 20.40 2.54 -9.62
CA LEU A 86 19.64 1.72 -10.59
C LEU A 86 18.37 2.40 -11.10
N ARG A 87 17.97 3.54 -10.50
CA ARG A 87 16.77 4.27 -10.94
C ARG A 87 16.91 4.71 -12.40
N GLY A 88 15.87 4.50 -13.19
CA GLY A 88 15.85 4.75 -14.64
C GLY A 88 16.29 3.57 -15.50
N THR A 89 16.86 2.51 -14.93
CA THR A 89 17.31 1.32 -15.65
C THR A 89 16.15 0.36 -15.89
N ALA A 90 16.06 -0.21 -17.09
CA ALA A 90 15.11 -1.29 -17.34
C ALA A 90 15.61 -2.61 -16.70
N TYR A 91 14.68 -3.42 -16.16
CA TYR A 91 15.06 -4.71 -15.59
C TYR A 91 15.74 -5.64 -16.61
N ALA A 92 15.40 -5.49 -17.91
CA ALA A 92 16.01 -6.27 -18.96
C ALA A 92 17.49 -5.93 -19.23
N ASP A 93 17.94 -4.75 -18.79
CA ASP A 93 19.32 -4.28 -18.93
C ASP A 93 20.20 -4.71 -17.75
N LEU A 94 19.62 -5.36 -16.74
CA LEU A 94 20.34 -5.91 -15.60
C LEU A 94 20.68 -7.38 -15.87
N ASP A 95 21.91 -7.77 -15.58
CA ASP A 95 22.39 -9.15 -15.61
C ASP A 95 22.21 -9.89 -14.27
N PHE A 96 21.51 -9.28 -13.34
CA PHE A 96 21.21 -9.80 -12.00
C PHE A 96 19.80 -9.37 -11.55
N ASP A 97 19.28 -10.05 -10.51
CA ASP A 97 18.03 -9.64 -9.85
C ASP A 97 18.30 -8.57 -8.78
N PRO A 98 17.81 -7.31 -8.95
CA PRO A 98 18.00 -6.26 -7.94
C PRO A 98 17.24 -6.51 -6.62
N PHE A 99 16.39 -7.53 -6.59
CA PHE A 99 15.66 -7.95 -5.38
C PHE A 99 16.24 -9.21 -4.74
N MET A 100 17.34 -9.74 -5.25
CA MET A 100 17.98 -10.90 -4.64
C MET A 100 18.36 -10.63 -3.17
N PRO A 101 18.28 -11.64 -2.30
CA PRO A 101 18.68 -11.51 -0.89
C PRO A 101 20.13 -10.99 -0.74
N GLY A 102 20.32 -10.04 0.18
CA GLY A 102 21.63 -9.45 0.48
C GLY A 102 22.11 -8.41 -0.54
N TYR A 103 21.39 -8.14 -1.62
CA TYR A 103 21.79 -7.09 -2.57
C TYR A 103 21.63 -5.69 -1.97
N ALA A 104 22.71 -4.93 -2.02
CA ALA A 104 22.77 -3.52 -1.61
C ALA A 104 23.03 -2.64 -2.85
N PRO A 105 22.03 -1.91 -3.37
CA PRO A 105 22.23 -1.05 -4.52
C PRO A 105 23.12 0.16 -4.17
N PRO A 106 24.04 0.58 -5.06
CA PRO A 106 24.80 1.80 -4.85
C PRO A 106 23.86 3.00 -4.60
N GLU A 107 24.13 3.79 -3.58
CA GLU A 107 23.33 4.97 -3.18
C GLU A 107 21.85 4.63 -2.80
N GLY A 108 21.56 3.36 -2.54
CA GLY A 108 20.23 2.89 -2.20
C GLY A 108 20.16 2.21 -0.83
N GLU A 109 19.02 1.61 -0.54
CA GLU A 109 18.77 0.91 0.72
C GLU A 109 19.21 -0.55 0.64
N THR A 110 19.96 -1.04 1.64
CA THR A 110 20.08 -2.47 1.90
C THR A 110 18.72 -3.05 2.32
N TRP A 111 18.61 -4.38 2.30
CA TRP A 111 17.38 -5.03 2.79
C TRP A 111 17.12 -4.73 4.27
N GLU A 112 18.16 -4.71 5.10
CA GLU A 112 18.06 -4.42 6.52
C GLU A 112 17.51 -3.00 6.77
N VAL A 113 18.08 -2.00 6.10
CA VAL A 113 17.63 -0.59 6.21
C VAL A 113 16.18 -0.45 5.75
N PHE A 114 15.82 -1.12 4.66
CA PHE A 114 14.45 -1.10 4.14
C PHE A 114 13.47 -1.77 5.10
N HIS A 115 13.79 -2.97 5.62
CA HIS A 115 12.95 -3.68 6.58
C HIS A 115 12.75 -2.86 7.86
N ASP A 116 13.82 -2.30 8.43
CA ASP A 116 13.75 -1.43 9.60
C ASP A 116 12.86 -0.20 9.35
N ARG A 117 12.87 0.35 8.13
CA ARG A 117 12.00 1.47 7.77
C ARG A 117 10.54 1.03 7.69
N VAL A 118 10.25 -0.13 7.10
CA VAL A 118 8.89 -0.70 7.07
C VAL A 118 8.37 -0.92 8.49
N ASP A 119 9.17 -1.57 9.35
CA ASP A 119 8.78 -1.88 10.73
C ASP A 119 8.49 -0.58 11.52
N ARG A 120 9.39 0.40 11.50
CA ARG A 120 9.18 1.70 12.17
C ARG A 120 7.98 2.48 11.60
N THR A 121 7.74 2.36 10.29
CA THR A 121 6.62 3.06 9.65
C THR A 121 5.31 2.43 10.07
N TRP A 122 5.25 1.09 10.18
CA TRP A 122 4.08 0.42 10.70
C TRP A 122 3.78 0.81 12.15
N GLU A 123 4.77 0.84 13.03
CA GLU A 123 4.62 1.33 14.41
C GLU A 123 4.05 2.76 14.48
N LYS A 124 4.46 3.64 13.56
CA LYS A 124 3.91 5.00 13.47
C LYS A 124 2.44 5.00 13.04
N ILE A 125 2.09 4.14 12.06
CA ILE A 125 0.72 3.96 11.57
C ILE A 125 -0.17 3.46 12.71
N GLU A 126 0.23 2.41 13.41
CA GLU A 126 -0.51 1.84 14.55
C GLU A 126 -0.71 2.86 15.66
N ARG A 127 0.36 3.54 16.06
CA ARG A 127 0.29 4.57 17.12
C ARG A 127 -0.67 5.68 16.73
N HIS A 128 -0.57 6.19 15.48
CA HIS A 128 -1.47 7.22 14.99
C HIS A 128 -2.93 6.73 14.96
N TRP A 129 -3.14 5.50 14.51
CA TRP A 129 -4.47 4.89 14.50
C TRP A 129 -5.05 4.77 15.92
N VAL A 130 -4.27 4.29 16.89
CA VAL A 130 -4.69 4.21 18.30
C VAL A 130 -5.03 5.58 18.86
N ASP A 131 -4.18 6.57 18.63
CA ASP A 131 -4.33 7.92 19.20
C ASP A 131 -5.54 8.68 18.63
N GLN A 132 -5.79 8.56 17.33
CA GLN A 132 -6.77 9.37 16.60
C GLN A 132 -8.10 8.64 16.35
N PHE A 133 -8.07 7.33 16.15
CA PHE A 133 -9.22 6.56 15.69
C PHE A 133 -9.82 5.64 16.76
N SER A 134 -9.05 5.10 17.71
CA SER A 134 -9.56 4.14 18.70
C SER A 134 -10.67 4.69 19.60
N LYS A 135 -10.78 6.02 19.70
CA LYS A 135 -11.81 6.75 20.48
C LYS A 135 -12.84 7.46 19.60
N GLY A 136 -12.70 7.35 18.29
CA GLY A 136 -13.57 7.98 17.29
C GLY A 136 -14.83 7.17 16.99
N SER A 137 -15.52 7.54 15.89
CA SER A 137 -16.64 6.76 15.38
C SER A 137 -16.17 5.38 14.90
N PRO A 138 -16.91 4.29 15.21
CA PRO A 138 -16.53 2.95 14.78
C PRO A 138 -16.49 2.78 13.25
N ASP A 139 -17.05 3.71 12.51
CA ASP A 139 -17.14 3.66 11.04
C ASP A 139 -16.02 4.44 10.33
N GLU A 140 -15.20 5.23 11.06
CA GLU A 140 -14.13 6.02 10.44
C GLU A 140 -12.94 5.16 10.04
N HIS A 141 -12.41 5.36 8.82
CA HIS A 141 -11.26 4.64 8.28
C HIS A 141 -10.03 5.56 8.12
N PHE A 142 -8.88 4.93 8.14
CA PHE A 142 -7.58 5.53 7.88
C PHE A 142 -6.95 4.89 6.64
N ALA A 143 -6.58 5.67 5.63
CA ALA A 143 -5.98 5.17 4.40
C ALA A 143 -4.48 5.45 4.34
N VAL A 144 -3.72 4.50 3.78
CA VAL A 144 -2.29 4.59 3.55
C VAL A 144 -1.99 4.23 2.10
N VAL A 145 -1.45 5.18 1.33
CA VAL A 145 -1.09 4.98 -0.07
C VAL A 145 0.42 4.85 -0.23
N SER A 146 0.87 3.71 -0.70
CA SER A 146 2.29 3.36 -0.81
C SER A 146 2.58 2.53 -2.08
N HIS A 147 3.56 1.65 -2.04
CA HIS A 147 4.18 0.98 -3.18
C HIS A 147 4.13 -0.54 -3.07
N GLY A 148 4.46 -1.21 -4.18
CA GLY A 148 4.31 -2.66 -4.27
C GLY A 148 5.18 -3.44 -3.30
N LEU A 149 6.49 -3.19 -3.27
CA LEU A 149 7.39 -3.93 -2.40
C LEU A 149 7.25 -3.52 -0.94
N PHE A 150 7.05 -2.21 -0.67
CA PHE A 150 6.79 -1.73 0.69
C PHE A 150 5.58 -2.44 1.32
N LEU A 151 4.44 -2.46 0.61
CA LEU A 151 3.22 -3.09 1.10
C LEU A 151 3.36 -4.61 1.18
N ARG A 152 4.03 -5.24 0.23
CA ARG A 152 4.29 -6.69 0.28
C ARG A 152 5.07 -7.05 1.54
N VAL A 153 6.19 -6.39 1.78
CA VAL A 153 7.01 -6.64 2.97
C VAL A 153 6.23 -6.38 4.27
N LEU A 154 5.48 -5.29 4.32
CA LEU A 154 4.61 -4.99 5.47
C LEU A 154 3.59 -6.11 5.72
N ILE A 155 2.87 -6.53 4.67
CA ILE A 155 1.82 -7.54 4.79
C ILE A 155 2.41 -8.91 5.15
N GLU A 156 3.45 -9.36 4.44
CA GLU A 156 4.03 -10.68 4.63
C GLU A 156 4.76 -10.85 5.96
N ARG A 157 5.48 -9.80 6.43
CA ARG A 157 6.31 -9.91 7.64
C ARG A 157 5.58 -9.56 8.93
N ILE A 158 4.58 -8.68 8.85
CA ILE A 158 3.97 -8.08 10.06
C ILE A 158 2.50 -8.48 10.20
N LEU A 159 1.75 -8.53 9.10
CA LEU A 159 0.29 -8.65 9.18
C LEU A 159 -0.23 -10.07 9.02
N LEU A 160 0.47 -10.93 8.29
CA LEU A 160 0.03 -12.30 8.03
C LEU A 160 0.78 -13.32 8.89
N SER A 161 0.04 -14.30 9.38
CA SER A 161 0.65 -15.52 9.93
C SER A 161 1.25 -16.37 8.80
N PRO A 162 2.20 -17.29 9.11
CA PRO A 162 2.73 -18.22 8.11
C PRO A 162 1.65 -19.04 7.40
N GLU A 163 0.59 -19.45 8.09
CA GLU A 163 -0.54 -20.18 7.53
C GLU A 163 -1.37 -19.32 6.55
N GLN A 164 -1.58 -18.05 6.88
CA GLN A 164 -2.26 -17.11 5.99
C GLN A 164 -1.42 -16.81 4.76
N LEU A 165 -0.10 -16.69 4.91
CA LEU A 165 0.81 -16.48 3.79
C LEU A 165 0.83 -17.69 2.85
N GLU A 166 0.82 -18.92 3.37
CA GLU A 166 0.70 -20.14 2.58
C GLU A 166 -0.63 -20.20 1.81
N THR A 167 -1.72 -19.72 2.42
CA THR A 167 -3.06 -19.74 1.81
C THR A 167 -3.25 -18.70 0.71
N HIS A 168 -2.68 -17.50 0.87
CA HIS A 168 -2.90 -16.34 0.00
C HIS A 168 -1.73 -16.00 -0.91
N GLY A 169 -0.56 -16.58 -0.66
CA GLY A 169 0.64 -16.39 -1.49
C GLY A 169 0.52 -17.08 -2.85
N ASN A 170 1.28 -16.59 -3.82
CA ASN A 170 1.46 -17.25 -5.10
C ASN A 170 2.31 -18.53 -4.94
N GLU A 171 2.67 -19.19 -6.05
CA GLU A 171 3.52 -20.38 -6.07
C GLU A 171 4.90 -20.19 -5.41
N ASN A 172 5.36 -18.94 -5.28
CA ASN A 172 6.60 -18.58 -4.59
C ASN A 172 6.37 -18.17 -3.12
N GLY A 173 5.14 -18.25 -2.62
CA GLY A 173 4.76 -17.81 -1.28
C GLY A 173 4.70 -16.29 -1.10
N GLU A 174 4.58 -15.52 -2.19
CA GLU A 174 4.54 -14.06 -2.16
C GLU A 174 3.14 -13.51 -2.39
N ILE A 175 2.79 -12.44 -1.68
CA ILE A 175 1.53 -11.70 -1.93
C ILE A 175 1.69 -10.79 -3.13
N VAL A 176 0.88 -11.02 -4.16
CA VAL A 176 0.87 -10.19 -5.38
C VAL A 176 0.04 -8.93 -5.15
N ILE A 177 0.70 -7.80 -5.02
CA ILE A 177 0.05 -6.48 -4.85
C ILE A 177 -0.04 -5.79 -6.22
N ALA A 178 -1.19 -5.86 -6.88
CA ALA A 178 -1.43 -5.16 -8.16
C ALA A 178 -1.58 -3.64 -7.98
N ASN A 179 -1.50 -2.86 -9.08
CA ASN A 179 -1.76 -1.42 -9.02
C ASN A 179 -3.18 -1.11 -8.52
N THR A 180 -3.31 -0.15 -7.63
CA THR A 180 -4.52 0.23 -6.88
C THR A 180 -5.13 -0.90 -6.03
N ALA A 181 -4.41 -2.01 -5.83
CA ALA A 181 -4.87 -3.05 -4.90
C ALA A 181 -5.10 -2.49 -3.51
N LEU A 182 -6.19 -2.92 -2.89
CA LEU A 182 -6.64 -2.54 -1.55
C LEU A 182 -6.50 -3.74 -0.60
N THR A 183 -5.81 -3.52 0.51
CA THR A 183 -5.79 -4.45 1.65
C THR A 183 -6.46 -3.76 2.85
N VAL A 184 -7.36 -4.45 3.53
CA VAL A 184 -8.10 -3.93 4.69
C VAL A 184 -7.61 -4.64 5.94
N VAL A 185 -7.16 -3.84 6.90
CA VAL A 185 -6.65 -4.32 8.19
C VAL A 185 -7.54 -3.77 9.31
N ALA A 186 -8.19 -4.65 10.04
CA ALA A 186 -8.84 -4.30 11.28
C ALA A 186 -7.83 -4.46 12.43
N PRO A 187 -7.40 -3.36 13.06
CA PRO A 187 -6.50 -3.44 14.20
C PRO A 187 -7.17 -4.17 15.35
N GLY A 188 -6.43 -4.99 16.06
CA GLY A 188 -6.92 -5.72 17.23
C GLY A 188 -7.33 -4.80 18.37
N ALA A 189 -8.08 -5.31 19.33
CA ALA A 189 -8.52 -4.56 20.49
C ALA A 189 -7.30 -4.04 21.30
N THR A 190 -7.27 -2.74 21.57
CA THR A 190 -6.22 -2.10 22.36
C THR A 190 -6.19 -2.66 23.77
N GLY A 191 -5.05 -3.20 24.21
CA GLY A 191 -4.84 -3.59 25.59
C GLY A 191 -4.18 -4.95 25.85
N ALA A 192 -4.00 -5.80 24.84
CA ALA A 192 -3.20 -7.01 24.95
C ALA A 192 -1.80 -6.80 24.35
N ALA A 193 -0.78 -7.38 24.96
CA ALA A 193 0.56 -7.43 24.39
C ALA A 193 0.50 -8.16 23.04
N ALA A 194 0.94 -7.49 21.98
CA ALA A 194 0.78 -7.84 20.56
C ALA A 194 -0.68 -7.69 20.07
N THR A 195 -0.93 -6.60 19.36
CA THR A 195 -2.16 -6.36 18.62
C THR A 195 -2.30 -7.45 17.57
N GLU A 196 -3.21 -8.40 17.76
CA GLU A 196 -3.57 -9.34 16.69
C GLU A 196 -4.35 -8.55 15.63
N HIS A 197 -3.65 -8.17 14.56
CA HIS A 197 -4.29 -7.57 13.40
C HIS A 197 -5.09 -8.62 12.66
N ARG A 198 -6.31 -8.27 12.28
CA ARG A 198 -7.10 -9.11 11.39
C ARG A 198 -7.07 -8.53 9.99
N VAL A 199 -6.44 -9.21 9.06
CA VAL A 199 -6.50 -8.83 7.64
C VAL A 199 -7.82 -9.38 7.07
N GLU A 200 -8.70 -8.48 6.68
CA GLU A 200 -10.07 -8.80 6.23
C GLU A 200 -10.16 -8.92 4.72
N LEU A 201 -9.29 -8.19 4.01
CA LEU A 201 -9.20 -8.21 2.56
C LEU A 201 -7.73 -8.07 2.16
N ILE A 202 -7.26 -8.90 1.24
CA ILE A 202 -5.87 -8.90 0.77
C ILE A 202 -5.82 -8.55 -0.70
N ALA A 203 -5.07 -7.49 -1.04
CA ALA A 203 -4.70 -7.10 -2.40
C ALA A 203 -5.85 -7.09 -3.42
N CYS A 204 -7.04 -6.70 -3.01
CA CYS A 204 -8.26 -6.71 -3.83
C CYS A 204 -8.24 -5.63 -4.92
N THR A 205 -8.59 -6.01 -6.14
CA THR A 205 -8.70 -5.15 -7.32
C THR A 205 -10.09 -5.15 -7.96
N ALA A 206 -11.13 -5.54 -7.24
CA ALA A 206 -12.48 -5.72 -7.78
C ALA A 206 -13.02 -4.46 -8.48
N HIS A 207 -12.68 -3.26 -7.98
CA HIS A 207 -13.02 -1.98 -8.64
C HIS A 207 -12.49 -1.84 -10.08
N LEU A 208 -11.52 -2.64 -10.49
CA LEU A 208 -11.01 -2.64 -11.87
C LEU A 208 -11.81 -3.52 -12.82
N HIS A 209 -12.65 -4.42 -12.30
CA HIS A 209 -13.37 -5.43 -13.07
C HIS A 209 -14.87 -5.14 -13.29
N GLY A 210 -15.35 -3.96 -12.90
CA GLY A 210 -16.72 -3.51 -13.14
C GLY A 210 -17.76 -3.93 -12.09
N ASP A 211 -17.39 -4.72 -11.10
CA ASP A 211 -18.26 -5.18 -10.00
C ASP A 211 -18.25 -4.23 -8.78
N THR A 212 -18.31 -2.93 -9.02
CA THR A 212 -18.27 -1.95 -7.93
C THR A 212 -19.48 -1.98 -6.99
N ALA A 213 -20.61 -2.58 -7.41
CA ALA A 213 -21.83 -2.63 -6.61
C ALA A 213 -21.80 -3.66 -5.48
N HIS A 214 -21.03 -4.74 -5.63
CA HIS A 214 -20.94 -5.79 -4.57
C HIS A 214 -19.87 -5.48 -3.53
N ASP A 215 -18.81 -4.76 -3.90
CA ASP A 215 -17.69 -4.50 -3.01
C ASP A 215 -17.84 -3.27 -2.12
N ALA A 216 -18.65 -2.30 -2.49
CA ALA A 216 -18.98 -1.18 -1.60
C ALA A 216 -19.63 -1.67 -0.29
N ASN A 217 -20.42 -2.76 -0.37
CA ASN A 217 -21.03 -3.37 0.82
C ASN A 217 -20.03 -4.21 1.64
N SER A 218 -18.95 -4.72 1.06
CA SER A 218 -17.95 -5.49 1.82
C SER A 218 -16.98 -4.61 2.61
N ILE A 219 -16.77 -3.35 2.18
CA ILE A 219 -16.03 -2.36 2.98
C ILE A 219 -16.93 -1.73 4.06
N VAL A 220 -18.23 -1.63 3.80
CA VAL A 220 -19.25 -1.09 4.73
C VAL A 220 -19.78 -2.17 5.69
N GLY A 221 -19.52 -3.43 5.43
CA GLY A 221 -19.95 -4.57 6.25
C GLY A 221 -18.96 -4.99 7.34
N ILE A 222 -17.96 -4.14 7.66
CA ILE A 222 -17.02 -4.34 8.76
C ILE A 222 -17.52 -3.59 9.99
#